data_86c11b80c79271add3c07dc86ec2407d
#
_entry.id   86c11b80c79271add3c07dc86ec2407d
#
_cell.length_a   1.000
_cell.length_b   1.000
_cell.length_c   1.000
_cell.angle_alpha   90.00
_cell.angle_beta   90.00
_cell.angle_gamma   90.00
#
_symmetry.space_group_name_H-M   'P 1'
#
loop_
_entity.id
_entity.type
_entity.pdbx_description
1 polymer ?
#
loop_
_entity_poly.entity_id
_entity_poly.type
_entity_poly.pdbx_seq_one_letter_code
_entity_poly.pdbx_strand_id
1 'polypeptide(L)'
;PVRPKDTASTDAELALAMAAANEAIAWCEAEGLVRPRLMMSGNGAQLWFALPPTALEGERRERLQAGLKAFETKVRERAQSDAVHVDSIHDVARIIKVIGTVSHKGDGKGDRPHRVSAALSGFDRVEDAALLARLDVEPEPTLPVIAPRVSLPVVGNVPAPGTIKAKR
;
A
#
# COMPACT_ATOMS: atom_id res chain seq x y z
N PRO A 1 4.77 7.48 12.96
CA PRO A 1 6.11 7.17 13.47
C PRO A 1 6.19 5.75 14.02
N VAL A 2 7.40 5.18 14.05
CA VAL A 2 7.71 3.95 14.79
C VAL A 2 7.77 4.29 16.27
N ARG A 3 7.05 3.56 17.11
CA ARG A 3 6.94 3.82 18.56
C ARG A 3 6.52 2.56 19.31
N PRO A 4 6.64 2.52 20.64
CA PRO A 4 6.13 1.41 21.44
C PRO A 4 4.62 1.21 21.23
N LYS A 5 4.20 -0.05 21.25
CA LYS A 5 2.79 -0.42 21.05
C LYS A 5 1.90 0.29 22.07
N ASP A 6 0.71 0.69 21.63
CA ASP A 6 -0.33 1.32 22.45
C ASP A 6 0.07 2.61 23.19
N THR A 7 1.13 3.30 22.73
CA THR A 7 1.54 4.60 23.27
C THR A 7 1.20 5.74 22.30
N ALA A 8 1.03 6.96 22.81
CA ALA A 8 1.01 8.16 21.99
C ALA A 8 2.41 8.44 21.43
N SER A 9 2.51 9.21 20.34
CA SER A 9 3.79 9.67 19.82
C SER A 9 4.35 10.81 20.68
N THR A 10 5.67 10.88 20.79
CA THR A 10 6.36 12.11 21.24
C THR A 10 6.23 13.19 20.17
N ASP A 11 6.59 14.44 20.51
CA ASP A 11 6.62 15.51 19.51
C ASP A 11 7.68 15.26 18.42
N ALA A 12 8.82 14.70 18.79
CA ALA A 12 9.86 14.33 17.83
C ALA A 12 9.41 13.23 16.87
N GLU A 13 8.78 12.16 17.38
CA GLU A 13 8.22 11.10 16.54
C GLU A 13 7.13 11.63 15.61
N LEU A 14 6.27 12.54 16.09
CA LEU A 14 5.25 13.18 15.27
C LEU A 14 5.87 14.05 14.18
N ALA A 15 6.91 14.84 14.51
CA ALA A 15 7.63 15.67 13.55
C ALA A 15 8.24 14.85 12.41
N LEU A 16 8.81 13.68 12.70
CA LEU A 16 9.33 12.76 11.68
C LEU A 16 8.21 12.24 10.74
N ALA A 17 7.05 11.88 11.29
CA ALA A 17 5.92 11.47 10.48
C ALA A 17 5.39 12.61 9.59
N MET A 18 5.42 13.84 10.08
CA MET A 18 5.01 15.03 9.32
C MET A 18 6.01 15.33 8.20
N ALA A 19 7.32 15.21 8.45
CA ALA A 19 8.36 15.36 7.44
C ALA A 19 8.19 14.35 6.30
N ALA A 20 8.04 13.08 6.64
CA ALA A 20 7.81 12.01 5.65
C ALA A 20 6.52 12.22 4.83
N ALA A 21 5.47 12.73 5.45
CA ALA A 21 4.25 13.10 4.73
C ALA A 21 4.47 14.24 3.74
N ASN A 22 5.28 15.24 4.09
CA ASN A 22 5.64 16.33 3.18
C ASN A 22 6.49 15.84 2.00
N GLU A 23 7.40 14.89 2.20
CA GLU A 23 8.15 14.25 1.12
C GLU A 23 7.21 13.51 0.15
N ALA A 24 6.24 12.75 0.69
CA ALA A 24 5.23 12.09 -0.14
C ALA A 24 4.35 13.09 -0.90
N ILE A 25 3.99 14.24 -0.30
CA ILE A 25 3.25 15.30 -0.98
C ILE A 25 4.09 15.87 -2.14
N ALA A 26 5.35 16.21 -1.89
CA ALA A 26 6.23 16.75 -2.92
C ALA A 26 6.40 15.77 -4.09
N TRP A 27 6.50 14.47 -3.80
CA TRP A 27 6.52 13.45 -4.82
C TRP A 27 5.20 13.41 -5.62
N CYS A 28 4.03 13.46 -4.97
CA CYS A 28 2.74 13.49 -5.67
C CYS A 28 2.65 14.68 -6.63
N GLU A 29 3.07 15.86 -6.19
CA GLU A 29 3.08 17.08 -7.01
C GLU A 29 4.04 16.97 -8.21
N ALA A 30 5.22 16.38 -8.00
CA ALA A 30 6.19 16.11 -9.08
C ALA A 30 5.66 15.10 -10.10
N GLU A 31 4.80 14.17 -9.69
CA GLU A 31 4.09 13.22 -10.56
C GLU A 31 2.87 13.86 -11.28
N GLY A 32 2.60 15.14 -11.05
CA GLY A 32 1.45 15.84 -11.64
C GLY A 32 0.09 15.48 -11.02
N LEU A 33 0.09 14.94 -9.79
CA LEU A 33 -1.13 14.67 -9.03
C LEU A 33 -1.59 15.94 -8.29
N VAL A 34 -2.88 16.03 -8.01
CA VAL A 34 -3.41 17.08 -7.14
C VAL A 34 -2.80 16.93 -5.75
N ARG A 35 -2.34 18.04 -5.18
CA ARG A 35 -1.78 18.06 -3.82
C ARG A 35 -2.74 17.43 -2.83
N PRO A 36 -2.37 16.34 -2.14
CA PRO A 36 -3.22 15.74 -1.13
C PRO A 36 -3.33 16.63 0.09
N ARG A 37 -4.43 16.49 0.82
CA ARG A 37 -4.63 17.21 2.07
C ARG A 37 -3.86 16.54 3.19
N LEU A 38 -3.15 17.35 3.96
CA LEU A 38 -2.38 16.89 5.10
C LEU A 38 -3.23 16.98 6.38
N MET A 39 -3.38 15.86 7.04
CA MET A 39 -4.09 15.72 8.31
C MET A 39 -3.14 15.18 9.38
N MET A 40 -3.28 15.66 10.60
CA MET A 40 -2.61 15.11 11.78
C MET A 40 -3.62 14.29 12.58
N SER A 41 -3.37 12.99 12.76
CA SER A 41 -4.27 12.06 13.44
C SER A 41 -4.17 12.10 14.96
N GLY A 42 -3.29 12.93 15.52
CA GLY A 42 -2.87 12.95 16.91
C GLY A 42 -1.58 12.20 17.18
N ASN A 43 -1.24 11.20 16.38
CA ASN A 43 -0.04 10.38 16.56
C ASN A 43 0.78 10.16 15.26
N GLY A 44 0.34 10.72 14.16
CA GLY A 44 1.00 10.61 12.85
C GLY A 44 0.28 11.46 11.81
N ALA A 45 0.80 11.46 10.60
CA ALA A 45 0.25 12.14 9.44
C ALA A 45 -0.69 11.23 8.65
N GLN A 46 -1.64 11.84 7.94
CA GLN A 46 -2.49 11.20 6.95
C GLN A 46 -2.55 12.08 5.71
N LEU A 47 -2.48 11.47 4.54
CA LEU A 47 -2.69 12.14 3.26
C LEU A 47 -4.07 11.75 2.72
N TRP A 48 -4.89 12.73 2.45
CA TRP A 48 -6.23 12.54 1.93
C TRP A 48 -6.34 13.03 0.49
N PHE A 49 -6.72 12.11 -0.38
CA PHE A 49 -6.94 12.37 -1.80
C PHE A 49 -8.45 12.40 -2.06
N ALA A 50 -8.94 13.42 -2.76
CA ALA A 50 -10.31 13.45 -3.23
C ALA A 50 -10.33 12.85 -4.64
N LEU A 51 -11.07 11.76 -4.82
CA LEU A 51 -11.27 11.16 -6.14
C LEU A 51 -12.66 11.52 -6.67
N PRO A 52 -12.86 11.60 -7.99
CA PRO A 52 -14.20 11.68 -8.57
C PRO A 52 -15.08 10.52 -8.09
N PRO A 53 -16.39 10.76 -7.90
CA PRO A 53 -17.35 9.71 -7.58
C PRO A 53 -17.25 8.55 -8.57
N THR A 54 -17.04 7.34 -8.05
CA THR A 54 -16.74 6.17 -8.88
C THR A 54 -17.54 4.97 -8.40
N ALA A 55 -18.24 4.30 -9.32
CA ALA A 55 -18.91 3.05 -9.00
C ALA A 55 -17.88 1.94 -8.74
N LEU A 56 -18.07 1.21 -7.62
CA LEU A 56 -17.18 0.13 -7.16
C LEU A 56 -17.87 -1.24 -7.37
N GLU A 57 -18.12 -1.59 -8.62
CA GLU A 57 -18.83 -2.82 -8.99
C GLU A 57 -17.91 -3.76 -9.78
N GLY A 58 -18.11 -5.07 -9.59
CA GLY A 58 -17.43 -6.12 -10.35
C GLY A 58 -15.90 -5.95 -10.38
N GLU A 59 -15.33 -6.21 -11.53
CA GLU A 59 -13.87 -6.17 -11.78
C GLU A 59 -13.23 -4.79 -11.50
N ARG A 60 -14.01 -3.71 -11.64
CA ARG A 60 -13.51 -2.37 -11.37
C ARG A 60 -13.09 -2.18 -9.92
N ARG A 61 -13.82 -2.78 -8.98
CA ARG A 61 -13.46 -2.76 -7.56
C ARG A 61 -12.11 -3.41 -7.33
N GLU A 62 -11.87 -4.55 -7.98
CA GLU A 62 -10.61 -5.29 -7.87
C GLU A 62 -9.44 -4.51 -8.49
N ARG A 63 -9.65 -3.90 -9.67
CA ARG A 63 -8.64 -3.03 -10.29
C ARG A 63 -8.27 -1.86 -9.40
N LEU A 64 -9.26 -1.13 -8.89
CA LEU A 64 -9.01 0.02 -8.00
C LEU A 64 -8.29 -0.40 -6.71
N GLN A 65 -8.64 -1.54 -6.14
CA GLN A 65 -7.96 -2.06 -4.95
C GLN A 65 -6.50 -2.45 -5.25
N ALA A 66 -6.25 -3.05 -6.39
CA ALA A 66 -4.89 -3.37 -6.87
C ALA A 66 -4.08 -2.08 -7.13
N GLY A 67 -4.70 -1.09 -7.78
CA GLY A 67 -4.11 0.23 -8.03
C GLY A 67 -3.78 0.97 -6.74
N LEU A 68 -4.68 0.97 -5.76
CA LEU A 68 -4.44 1.54 -4.43
C LEU A 68 -3.25 0.88 -3.74
N LYS A 69 -3.15 -0.45 -3.82
CA LYS A 69 -2.00 -1.18 -3.26
C LYS A 69 -0.69 -0.82 -3.94
N ALA A 70 -0.70 -0.70 -5.27
CA ALA A 70 0.48 -0.29 -6.04
C ALA A 70 0.88 1.16 -5.71
N PHE A 71 -0.09 2.07 -5.61
CA PHE A 71 0.14 3.46 -5.21
C PHE A 71 0.70 3.56 -3.78
N GLU A 72 0.10 2.83 -2.83
CA GLU A 72 0.60 2.73 -1.45
C GLU A 72 2.06 2.27 -1.41
N THR A 73 2.43 1.29 -2.24
CA THR A 73 3.82 0.82 -2.33
C THR A 73 4.77 1.94 -2.74
N LYS A 74 4.40 2.76 -3.74
CA LYS A 74 5.19 3.91 -4.18
C LYS A 74 5.30 4.98 -3.09
N VAL A 75 4.21 5.27 -2.37
CA VAL A 75 4.24 6.21 -1.23
C VAL A 75 5.16 5.67 -0.13
N ARG A 76 5.10 4.36 0.15
CA ARG A 76 5.95 3.71 1.15
C ARG A 76 7.43 3.81 0.80
N GLU A 77 7.80 3.59 -0.46
CA GLU A 77 9.19 3.73 -0.94
C GLU A 77 9.76 5.13 -0.72
N ARG A 78 8.91 6.15 -0.65
CA ARG A 78 9.31 7.56 -0.44
C ARG A 78 9.30 8.00 1.01
N ALA A 79 8.34 7.53 1.79
CA ALA A 79 8.04 8.05 3.12
C ALA A 79 8.42 7.11 4.26
N GLN A 80 8.65 5.83 4.00
CA GLN A 80 9.02 4.87 5.04
C GLN A 80 10.51 4.92 5.36
N SER A 81 10.83 4.82 6.65
CA SER A 81 12.20 4.74 7.17
C SER A 81 12.19 3.91 8.45
N ASP A 82 13.35 3.74 9.09
CA ASP A 82 13.43 3.09 10.40
C ASP A 82 12.63 3.83 11.49
N ALA A 83 12.39 5.14 11.31
CA ALA A 83 11.65 5.98 12.24
C ALA A 83 10.18 6.18 11.84
N VAL A 84 9.79 5.90 10.60
CA VAL A 84 8.44 6.13 10.06
C VAL A 84 7.90 4.89 9.38
N HIS A 85 6.77 4.40 9.87
CA HIS A 85 6.02 3.32 9.25
C HIS A 85 4.81 3.87 8.47
N VAL A 86 4.64 3.43 7.22
CA VAL A 86 3.47 3.72 6.40
C VAL A 86 2.48 2.56 6.54
N ASP A 87 1.33 2.85 7.15
CA ASP A 87 0.27 1.86 7.35
C ASP A 87 -0.31 1.40 6.01
N SER A 88 -0.75 0.13 5.95
CA SER A 88 -1.46 -0.41 4.80
C SER A 88 -2.92 0.07 4.80
N ILE A 89 -3.33 0.77 3.73
CA ILE A 89 -4.64 1.44 3.63
C ILE A 89 -5.38 1.18 2.32
N HIS A 90 -4.95 0.21 1.53
CA HIS A 90 -5.56 -0.11 0.23
C HIS A 90 -6.94 -0.76 0.31
N ASP A 91 -7.54 -0.85 1.49
CA ASP A 91 -8.90 -1.31 1.68
C ASP A 91 -9.90 -0.18 1.35
N VAL A 92 -10.78 -0.41 0.38
CA VAL A 92 -11.81 0.55 -0.06
C VAL A 92 -12.93 0.79 0.96
N ALA A 93 -13.02 0.00 2.01
CA ALA A 93 -14.01 0.08 3.07
C ALA A 93 -13.46 0.62 4.40
N ARG A 94 -12.28 1.28 4.37
CA ARG A 94 -11.58 1.66 5.60
C ARG A 94 -12.26 2.81 6.34
N ILE A 95 -12.38 2.65 7.65
CA ILE A 95 -12.80 3.70 8.56
C ILE A 95 -11.60 4.59 8.90
N ILE A 96 -11.78 5.89 8.85
CA ILE A 96 -10.78 6.89 9.21
C ILE A 96 -11.20 7.67 10.45
N LYS A 97 -10.23 8.28 11.12
CA LYS A 97 -10.48 9.09 12.31
C LYS A 97 -11.17 10.40 11.92
N VAL A 98 -12.21 10.74 12.68
CA VAL A 98 -12.90 12.05 12.52
C VAL A 98 -11.98 13.16 13.02
N ILE A 99 -11.81 14.21 12.21
CA ILE A 99 -11.03 15.41 12.55
C ILE A 99 -11.69 16.14 13.73
N GLY A 100 -10.88 16.66 14.66
CA GLY A 100 -11.34 17.31 15.88
C GLY A 100 -11.52 16.36 17.06
N THR A 101 -11.27 15.05 16.89
CA THR A 101 -11.35 14.08 17.97
C THR A 101 -9.99 13.83 18.63
N VAL A 102 -10.00 13.58 19.94
CA VAL A 102 -8.78 13.29 20.69
C VAL A 102 -8.27 11.89 20.39
N SER A 103 -6.97 11.75 20.25
CA SER A 103 -6.30 10.45 20.11
C SER A 103 -5.88 9.95 21.48
N HIS A 104 -6.66 9.04 22.05
CA HIS A 104 -6.36 8.39 23.33
C HIS A 104 -5.54 7.12 23.10
N LYS A 105 -4.20 7.23 23.11
CA LYS A 105 -3.29 6.09 23.14
C LYS A 105 -2.37 6.21 24.36
N GLY A 106 -2.27 5.16 25.15
CA GLY A 106 -1.55 5.20 26.40
C GLY A 106 -2.21 6.10 27.45
N ASP A 107 -1.47 6.52 28.44
CA ASP A 107 -1.96 7.33 29.57
C ASP A 107 -1.90 8.84 29.33
N GLY A 108 -1.33 9.28 28.21
CA GLY A 108 -1.23 10.70 27.84
C GLY A 108 -0.28 11.52 28.72
N LYS A 109 0.67 10.87 29.42
CA LYS A 109 1.59 11.51 30.36
C LYS A 109 3.00 11.68 29.80
N GLY A 110 3.76 12.54 30.46
CA GLY A 110 5.14 12.81 30.12
C GLY A 110 5.29 13.43 28.74
N ASP A 111 6.17 12.88 27.92
CA ASP A 111 6.49 13.32 26.57
C ASP A 111 5.54 12.74 25.49
N ARG A 112 4.48 12.00 25.91
CA ARG A 112 3.53 11.29 25.03
C ARG A 112 2.08 11.76 25.23
N PRO A 113 1.79 13.05 24.98
CA PRO A 113 0.47 13.62 25.26
C PRO A 113 -0.62 13.09 24.33
N HIS A 114 -1.86 13.08 24.81
CA HIS A 114 -3.02 12.96 23.95
C HIS A 114 -3.17 14.23 23.10
N ARG A 115 -3.44 14.08 21.80
CA ARG A 115 -3.59 15.20 20.88
C ARG A 115 -4.92 15.15 20.15
N VAL A 116 -5.47 16.31 19.89
CA VAL A 116 -6.63 16.47 19.00
C VAL A 116 -6.16 16.29 17.55
N SER A 117 -6.90 15.49 16.78
CA SER A 117 -6.65 15.38 15.33
C SER A 117 -7.04 16.69 14.63
N ALA A 118 -6.24 17.12 13.67
CA ALA A 118 -6.41 18.42 13.00
C ALA A 118 -6.16 18.33 11.50
N ALA A 119 -6.88 19.15 10.73
CA ALA A 119 -6.51 19.43 9.35
C ALA A 119 -5.39 20.48 9.35
N LEU A 120 -4.34 20.22 8.58
CA LEU A 120 -3.18 21.11 8.45
C LEU A 120 -3.12 21.81 7.10
N SER A 121 -4.01 21.48 6.17
CA SER A 121 -4.21 22.15 4.90
C SER A 121 -5.69 22.45 4.67
N GLY A 122 -5.99 23.34 3.70
CA GLY A 122 -7.37 23.74 3.39
C GLY A 122 -8.28 22.58 3.00
N PHE A 123 -9.59 22.84 3.07
CA PHE A 123 -10.64 21.85 2.76
C PHE A 123 -11.20 21.95 1.34
N ASP A 124 -10.57 22.73 0.46
CA ASP A 124 -11.02 22.85 -0.92
C ASP A 124 -11.01 21.49 -1.58
N ARG A 125 -12.19 21.01 -1.97
CA ARG A 125 -12.33 19.70 -2.62
C ARG A 125 -11.91 19.84 -4.09
N VAL A 126 -10.65 19.54 -4.37
CA VAL A 126 -10.17 19.37 -5.74
C VAL A 126 -10.06 17.87 -5.99
N GLU A 127 -10.84 17.36 -6.94
CA GLU A 127 -10.86 15.95 -7.31
C GLU A 127 -9.67 15.63 -8.21
N ASP A 128 -8.95 14.57 -7.89
CA ASP A 128 -7.80 14.10 -8.66
C ASP A 128 -8.21 13.01 -9.66
N ALA A 129 -8.64 13.45 -10.84
CA ALA A 129 -8.97 12.55 -11.94
C ALA A 129 -7.73 11.81 -12.49
N ALA A 130 -6.55 12.43 -12.42
CA ALA A 130 -5.30 11.81 -12.87
C ALA A 130 -4.92 10.64 -11.94
N LEU A 131 -5.08 10.81 -10.64
CA LEU A 131 -4.86 9.72 -9.69
C LEU A 131 -5.87 8.59 -9.93
N LEU A 132 -7.17 8.92 -10.10
CA LEU A 132 -8.17 7.89 -10.38
C LEU A 132 -7.83 7.08 -11.64
N ALA A 133 -7.40 7.73 -12.71
CA ALA A 133 -6.99 7.05 -13.95
C ALA A 133 -5.78 6.12 -13.72
N ARG A 134 -4.85 6.51 -12.86
CA ARG A 134 -3.70 5.65 -12.50
C ARG A 134 -4.07 4.47 -11.61
N LEU A 135 -5.14 4.60 -10.83
CA LEU A 135 -5.63 3.52 -9.96
C LEU A 135 -6.50 2.51 -10.72
N ASP A 136 -7.25 2.95 -11.75
CA ASP A 136 -8.19 2.13 -12.51
C ASP A 136 -7.55 1.58 -13.80
N VAL A 137 -6.33 1.05 -13.71
CA VAL A 137 -5.63 0.43 -14.83
C VAL A 137 -5.98 -1.05 -14.92
N GLU A 138 -6.30 -1.53 -16.12
CA GLU A 138 -6.43 -2.97 -16.34
C GLU A 138 -5.07 -3.65 -16.07
N PRO A 139 -5.06 -4.73 -15.30
CA PRO A 139 -3.85 -5.50 -15.09
C PRO A 139 -3.34 -5.97 -16.46
N GLU A 140 -2.06 -5.79 -16.73
CA GLU A 140 -1.45 -6.40 -17.92
C GLU A 140 -1.78 -7.90 -17.91
N PRO A 141 -2.19 -8.45 -19.07
CA PRO A 141 -2.50 -9.88 -19.15
C PRO A 141 -1.24 -10.65 -18.71
N THR A 142 -1.35 -11.31 -17.55
CA THR A 142 -0.31 -12.22 -17.10
C THR A 142 -0.20 -13.31 -18.15
N LEU A 143 0.90 -13.28 -18.91
CA LEU A 143 1.22 -14.37 -19.81
C LEU A 143 1.16 -15.67 -18.98
N PRO A 144 0.47 -16.71 -19.46
CA PRO A 144 0.41 -17.96 -18.73
C PRO A 144 1.84 -18.40 -18.42
N VAL A 145 2.12 -18.58 -17.13
CA VAL A 145 3.40 -19.19 -16.72
C VAL A 145 3.43 -20.56 -17.37
N ILE A 146 4.21 -20.67 -18.45
CA ILE A 146 4.45 -21.95 -19.10
C ILE A 146 5.12 -22.80 -18.02
N ALA A 147 4.35 -23.73 -17.44
CA ALA A 147 4.91 -24.68 -16.50
C ALA A 147 6.17 -25.30 -17.11
N PRO A 148 7.27 -25.42 -16.37
CA PRO A 148 8.48 -26.00 -16.89
C PRO A 148 8.12 -27.37 -17.48
N ARG A 149 8.49 -27.60 -18.76
CA ARG A 149 8.30 -28.90 -19.38
C ARG A 149 8.93 -29.93 -18.46
N VAL A 150 8.07 -30.77 -17.87
CA VAL A 150 8.54 -31.97 -17.17
C VAL A 150 9.25 -32.79 -18.22
N SER A 151 10.58 -32.84 -18.17
CA SER A 151 11.37 -33.78 -18.96
C SER A 151 10.96 -35.17 -18.52
N LEU A 152 10.26 -35.89 -19.39
CA LEU A 152 9.96 -37.30 -19.18
C LEU A 152 11.29 -38.04 -18.97
N PRO A 153 11.37 -38.92 -17.99
CA PRO A 153 12.57 -39.72 -17.81
C PRO A 153 12.85 -40.47 -19.11
N VAL A 154 14.08 -40.36 -19.62
CA VAL A 154 14.56 -41.16 -20.74
C VAL A 154 14.43 -42.64 -20.29
N VAL A 155 13.52 -43.38 -20.91
CA VAL A 155 13.38 -44.80 -20.70
C VAL A 155 14.73 -45.44 -21.08
N GLY A 156 15.47 -45.85 -20.08
CA GLY A 156 16.74 -46.53 -20.25
C GLY A 156 16.58 -47.75 -21.13
N ASN A 157 17.63 -48.04 -21.92
CA ASN A 157 17.81 -49.16 -22.84
C ASN A 157 16.97 -50.39 -22.48
N VAL A 158 16.03 -50.73 -23.37
CA VAL A 158 15.42 -52.07 -23.39
C VAL A 158 16.53 -53.05 -23.86
N PRO A 159 16.90 -54.05 -23.05
CA PRO A 159 17.90 -55.01 -23.51
C PRO A 159 17.36 -55.82 -24.68
N ALA A 160 18.21 -56.07 -25.69
CA ALA A 160 17.86 -56.83 -26.87
C ALA A 160 17.35 -58.24 -26.49
N PRO A 161 16.34 -58.79 -27.20
CA PRO A 161 15.81 -60.12 -26.91
C PRO A 161 16.91 -61.20 -27.05
N GLY A 162 17.16 -61.92 -25.97
CA GLY A 162 18.15 -63.00 -25.93
C GLY A 162 17.83 -64.09 -26.91
N THR A 163 18.84 -64.53 -27.67
CA THR A 163 18.79 -65.69 -28.58
C THR A 163 18.45 -66.98 -27.82
N ILE A 164 17.31 -67.57 -28.13
CA ILE A 164 16.90 -68.88 -27.58
C ILE A 164 17.76 -69.95 -28.23
N LYS A 165 18.67 -70.53 -27.48
CA LYS A 165 19.40 -71.72 -27.93
C LYS A 165 18.47 -72.94 -27.91
N ALA A 166 18.20 -73.50 -29.10
CA ALA A 166 17.51 -74.76 -29.23
C ALA A 166 18.39 -75.88 -28.63
N LYS A 167 17.86 -76.69 -27.67
CA LYS A 167 18.42 -77.95 -27.20
C LYS A 167 18.06 -79.05 -28.21
N ARG A 168 19.09 -79.76 -28.68
CA ARG A 168 18.93 -81.03 -29.30
C ARG A 168 18.79 -82.16 -28.24
#